data_5a0313f5543b82fb97381c5379bdb113
#
_entry.id   5a0313f5543b82fb97381c5379bdb113
#
_cell.length_a   1.000
_cell.length_b   1.000
_cell.length_c   1.000
_cell.angle_alpha   90.00
_cell.angle_beta   90.00
_cell.angle_gamma   90.00
#
_symmetry.space_group_name_H-M   'P 1'
#
loop_
_entity.id
_entity.type
_entity.pdbx_description
1 polymer ?
#
loop_
_entity_poly.entity_id
_entity_poly.type
_entity_poly.pdbx_seq_one_letter_code
_entity_poly.pdbx_strand_id
1 'polypeptide(L)'
;MCPGRPRCKRHVERVPEVTHFKPKGIPITELEIVVLSVEELESVRLVDLEGLEHEPAAKSMGISRRAFWDDLQSGRKKITDALVNGKAIEIKGGNYLLKTGRKFYCFGCKHDWEEPFGTGRPMECPKCKNGNIQRQPEGGGCKGNMSGVRGKCSRTARNSGR
;
A
#
# COMPACT_ATOMS: atom_id res chain seq x y z
N MET A 1 5.21 -20.74 -17.25
CA MET A 1 4.41 -19.59 -16.71
C MET A 1 5.38 -18.67 -16.00
N CYS A 2 5.55 -17.41 -16.44
CA CYS A 2 6.33 -16.46 -15.69
C CYS A 2 5.57 -16.09 -14.42
N PRO A 3 6.18 -16.17 -13.21
CA PRO A 3 5.54 -15.69 -12.00
C PRO A 3 5.23 -14.21 -12.16
N GLY A 4 3.98 -13.83 -11.93
CA GLY A 4 3.54 -12.43 -12.02
C GLY A 4 4.38 -11.54 -11.10
N ARG A 5 4.54 -10.27 -11.47
CA ARG A 5 5.28 -9.30 -10.67
C ARG A 5 4.71 -9.27 -9.23
N PRO A 6 5.55 -9.42 -8.20
CA PRO A 6 5.08 -9.40 -6.82
C PRO A 6 4.33 -8.10 -6.54
N ARG A 7 3.20 -8.20 -5.84
CA ARG A 7 2.41 -7.03 -5.46
C ARG A 7 3.20 -6.13 -4.52
N CYS A 8 3.31 -4.85 -4.84
CA CYS A 8 3.92 -3.87 -3.95
C CYS A 8 3.12 -3.75 -2.65
N LYS A 9 3.82 -3.55 -1.53
CA LYS A 9 3.17 -3.24 -0.26
C LYS A 9 2.49 -1.88 -0.32
N ARG A 10 1.26 -1.80 0.22
CA ARG A 10 0.48 -0.57 0.31
C ARG A 10 0.82 0.16 1.58
N HIS A 11 0.96 1.47 1.51
CA HIS A 11 1.07 2.29 2.70
C HIS A 11 -0.33 2.48 3.31
N VAL A 12 -0.50 2.06 4.55
CA VAL A 12 -1.74 2.18 5.33
C VAL A 12 -1.47 3.11 6.49
N GLU A 13 -2.36 4.04 6.78
CA GLU A 13 -2.18 5.01 7.84
C GLU A 13 -2.38 4.38 9.21
N ARG A 14 -3.42 3.57 9.36
CA ARG A 14 -3.73 2.87 10.61
C ARG A 14 -4.45 1.55 10.36
N VAL A 15 -4.28 0.61 11.27
CA VAL A 15 -5.09 -0.61 11.33
C VAL A 15 -6.28 -0.33 12.25
N PRO A 16 -7.52 -0.74 11.90
CA PRO A 16 -8.67 -0.54 12.75
C PRO A 16 -8.54 -1.39 14.03
N GLU A 17 -8.99 -0.81 15.15
CA GLU A 17 -9.02 -1.53 16.44
C GLU A 17 -10.09 -2.62 16.45
N VAL A 18 -11.24 -2.36 15.81
CA VAL A 18 -12.33 -3.30 15.66
C VAL A 18 -12.24 -3.96 14.30
N THR A 19 -12.09 -5.27 14.29
CA THR A 19 -11.88 -6.06 13.08
C THR A 19 -13.05 -6.95 12.69
N HIS A 20 -14.11 -7.02 13.52
CA HIS A 20 -15.26 -7.87 13.28
C HIS A 20 -16.56 -7.08 13.37
N PHE A 21 -17.36 -7.15 12.31
CA PHE A 21 -18.70 -6.57 12.22
C PHE A 21 -19.69 -7.65 11.85
N LYS A 22 -20.83 -7.70 12.53
CA LYS A 22 -21.87 -8.71 12.24
C LYS A 22 -23.26 -8.14 12.49
N PRO A 23 -24.30 -8.70 11.84
CA PRO A 23 -25.69 -8.41 12.16
C PRO A 23 -25.99 -8.72 13.63
N LYS A 24 -26.79 -7.84 14.26
CA LYS A 24 -27.21 -8.03 15.65
C LYS A 24 -28.15 -9.23 15.78
N GLY A 25 -27.96 -10.02 16.81
CA GLY A 25 -28.86 -11.12 17.16
C GLY A 25 -28.58 -12.48 16.47
N ILE A 26 -27.65 -12.52 15.51
CA ILE A 26 -27.30 -13.75 14.79
C ILE A 26 -25.93 -14.24 15.28
N PRO A 27 -25.78 -15.52 15.70
CA PRO A 27 -24.49 -16.10 16.04
C PRO A 27 -23.53 -16.09 14.84
N ILE A 28 -22.24 -15.85 15.07
CA ILE A 28 -21.24 -15.81 13.98
C ILE A 28 -21.10 -17.14 13.25
N THR A 29 -21.43 -18.25 13.93
CA THR A 29 -21.41 -19.61 13.37
C THR A 29 -22.46 -19.84 12.28
N GLU A 30 -23.49 -19.02 12.24
CA GLU A 30 -24.58 -19.07 11.26
C GLU A 30 -24.41 -18.05 10.13
N LEU A 31 -23.36 -17.22 10.19
CA LEU A 31 -23.11 -16.16 9.22
C LEU A 31 -22.00 -16.54 8.25
N GLU A 32 -22.21 -16.21 6.99
CA GLU A 32 -21.14 -16.19 6.01
C GLU A 32 -20.20 -15.02 6.31
N ILE A 33 -18.88 -15.26 6.26
CA ILE A 33 -17.86 -14.26 6.59
C ILE A 33 -17.24 -13.73 5.31
N VAL A 34 -17.31 -12.42 5.11
CA VAL A 34 -16.60 -11.70 4.06
C VAL A 34 -15.29 -11.17 4.62
N VAL A 35 -14.16 -11.59 4.04
CA VAL A 35 -12.85 -11.11 4.45
C VAL A 35 -12.47 -9.85 3.66
N LEU A 36 -12.32 -8.74 4.39
CA LEU A 36 -11.87 -7.45 3.87
C LEU A 36 -10.40 -7.26 4.27
N SER A 37 -9.52 -7.03 3.30
CA SER A 37 -8.12 -6.78 3.62
C SER A 37 -7.91 -5.35 4.11
N VAL A 38 -6.81 -5.12 4.86
CA VAL A 38 -6.50 -3.81 5.45
C VAL A 38 -6.26 -2.76 4.36
N GLU A 39 -5.63 -3.11 3.25
CA GLU A 39 -5.43 -2.19 2.12
C GLU A 39 -6.73 -1.87 1.38
N GLU A 40 -7.67 -2.82 1.26
CA GLU A 40 -8.99 -2.55 0.67
C GLU A 40 -9.78 -1.57 1.54
N LEU A 41 -9.75 -1.77 2.86
CA LEU A 41 -10.38 -0.85 3.81
C LEU A 41 -9.77 0.55 3.75
N GLU A 42 -8.43 0.65 3.68
CA GLU A 42 -7.74 1.94 3.56
C GLU A 42 -8.12 2.66 2.26
N SER A 43 -8.25 1.94 1.16
CA SER A 43 -8.69 2.51 -0.12
C SER A 43 -10.09 3.12 -0.03
N VAL A 44 -11.01 2.41 0.62
CA VAL A 44 -12.38 2.89 0.87
C VAL A 44 -12.35 4.09 1.80
N ARG A 45 -11.57 4.05 2.88
CA ARG A 45 -11.44 5.15 3.83
C ARG A 45 -10.97 6.44 3.16
N LEU A 46 -9.94 6.37 2.34
CA LEU A 46 -9.37 7.55 1.68
C LEU A 46 -10.35 8.22 0.70
N VAL A 47 -11.16 7.44 0.00
CA VAL A 47 -12.12 8.00 -0.99
C VAL A 47 -13.48 8.31 -0.35
N ASP A 48 -14.06 7.35 0.36
CA ASP A 48 -15.46 7.45 0.78
C ASP A 48 -15.63 8.19 2.10
N LEU A 49 -14.62 8.18 2.97
CA LEU A 49 -14.64 8.88 4.26
C LEU A 49 -13.89 10.21 4.22
N GLU A 50 -12.71 10.28 3.59
CA GLU A 50 -11.91 11.51 3.50
C GLU A 50 -12.17 12.31 2.22
N GLY A 51 -12.89 11.76 1.24
CA GLY A 51 -13.25 12.44 0.00
C GLY A 51 -12.08 12.71 -0.95
N LEU A 52 -10.99 11.95 -0.83
CA LEU A 52 -9.84 12.12 -1.72
C LEU A 52 -10.13 11.59 -3.12
N GLU A 53 -9.61 12.29 -4.13
CA GLU A 53 -9.59 11.77 -5.49
C GLU A 53 -8.64 10.57 -5.62
N HIS A 54 -8.86 9.73 -6.64
CA HIS A 54 -8.11 8.48 -6.83
C HIS A 54 -6.60 8.69 -6.99
N GLU A 55 -6.16 9.77 -7.62
CA GLU A 55 -4.73 10.04 -7.86
C GLU A 55 -3.98 10.39 -6.55
N PRO A 56 -4.43 11.35 -5.71
CA PRO A 56 -3.80 11.62 -4.43
C PRO A 56 -3.92 10.43 -3.46
N ALA A 57 -5.04 9.69 -3.47
CA ALA A 57 -5.21 8.50 -2.64
C ALA A 57 -4.22 7.39 -3.04
N ALA A 58 -4.04 7.12 -4.33
CA ALA A 58 -3.05 6.17 -4.83
C ALA A 58 -1.61 6.55 -4.44
N LYS A 59 -1.26 7.84 -4.57
CA LYS A 59 0.05 8.36 -4.11
C LYS A 59 0.24 8.19 -2.61
N SER A 60 -0.81 8.44 -1.83
CA SER A 60 -0.80 8.21 -0.38
C SER A 60 -0.50 6.76 -0.05
N MET A 61 -1.07 5.80 -0.76
CA MET A 61 -0.83 4.37 -0.56
C MET A 61 0.45 3.85 -1.25
N GLY A 62 1.18 4.69 -2.00
CA GLY A 62 2.42 4.33 -2.69
C GLY A 62 2.25 3.32 -3.82
N ILE A 63 1.09 3.30 -4.48
CA ILE A 63 0.74 2.40 -5.57
C ILE A 63 0.27 3.15 -6.82
N SER A 64 0.15 2.43 -7.94
CA SER A 64 -0.40 3.00 -9.16
C SER A 64 -1.91 3.25 -9.02
N ARG A 65 -2.44 4.26 -9.74
CA ARG A 65 -3.87 4.56 -9.80
C ARG A 65 -4.71 3.33 -10.17
N ARG A 66 -4.21 2.48 -11.07
CA ARG A 66 -4.91 1.25 -11.46
C ARG A 66 -5.02 0.25 -10.32
N ALA A 67 -3.91 -0.01 -9.61
CA ALA A 67 -3.90 -0.93 -8.47
C ALA A 67 -4.78 -0.41 -7.33
N PHE A 68 -4.75 0.91 -7.09
CA PHE A 68 -5.63 1.56 -6.13
C PHE A 68 -7.11 1.37 -6.49
N TRP A 69 -7.47 1.58 -7.75
CA TRP A 69 -8.84 1.41 -8.23
C TRP A 69 -9.32 -0.03 -8.07
N ASP A 70 -8.47 -1.01 -8.37
CA ASP A 70 -8.80 -2.43 -8.19
C ASP A 70 -9.04 -2.76 -6.70
N ASP A 71 -8.17 -2.28 -5.79
CA ASP A 71 -8.32 -2.45 -4.34
C ASP A 71 -9.61 -1.77 -3.82
N LEU A 72 -9.91 -0.55 -4.27
CA LEU A 72 -11.12 0.21 -3.93
C LEU A 72 -12.39 -0.50 -4.37
N GLN A 73 -12.45 -0.95 -5.64
CA GLN A 73 -13.62 -1.66 -6.16
C GLN A 73 -13.85 -2.99 -5.44
N SER A 74 -12.78 -3.72 -5.15
CA SER A 74 -12.86 -4.96 -4.38
C SER A 74 -13.41 -4.69 -2.97
N GLY A 75 -12.88 -3.69 -2.27
CA GLY A 75 -13.36 -3.30 -0.93
C GLY A 75 -14.83 -2.89 -0.92
N ARG A 76 -15.25 -2.00 -1.82
CA ARG A 76 -16.65 -1.57 -1.95
C ARG A 76 -17.59 -2.74 -2.22
N LYS A 77 -17.21 -3.65 -3.15
CA LYS A 77 -18.00 -4.83 -3.47
C LYS A 77 -18.21 -5.73 -2.26
N LYS A 78 -17.15 -6.01 -1.51
CA LYS A 78 -17.18 -6.83 -0.30
C LYS A 78 -18.06 -6.24 0.80
N ILE A 79 -17.94 -4.93 1.05
CA ILE A 79 -18.73 -4.24 2.06
C ILE A 79 -20.20 -4.25 1.64
N THR A 80 -20.52 -3.95 0.39
CA THR A 80 -21.88 -3.95 -0.14
C THR A 80 -22.48 -5.35 -0.09
N ASP A 81 -21.73 -6.39 -0.48
CA ASP A 81 -22.17 -7.78 -0.41
C ASP A 81 -22.52 -8.18 1.03
N ALA A 82 -21.69 -7.82 1.98
CA ALA A 82 -21.94 -8.12 3.40
C ALA A 82 -23.19 -7.41 3.93
N LEU A 83 -23.39 -6.14 3.58
CA LEU A 83 -24.54 -5.36 4.02
C LEU A 83 -25.85 -5.83 3.37
N VAL A 84 -25.85 -6.10 2.06
CA VAL A 84 -27.05 -6.51 1.32
C VAL A 84 -27.49 -7.92 1.71
N ASN A 85 -26.54 -8.83 1.89
CA ASN A 85 -26.82 -10.25 2.17
C ASN A 85 -26.73 -10.62 3.65
N GLY A 86 -26.56 -9.64 4.55
CA GLY A 86 -26.53 -9.88 5.99
C GLY A 86 -25.36 -10.73 6.46
N LYS A 87 -24.19 -10.64 5.81
CA LYS A 87 -22.98 -11.39 6.15
C LYS A 87 -22.15 -10.68 7.22
N ALA A 88 -21.27 -11.42 7.88
CA ALA A 88 -20.27 -10.82 8.77
C ALA A 88 -19.06 -10.32 7.98
N ILE A 89 -18.45 -9.20 8.41
CA ILE A 89 -17.20 -8.69 7.86
C ILE A 89 -16.08 -8.98 8.86
N GLU A 90 -15.01 -9.61 8.39
CA GLU A 90 -13.77 -9.77 9.13
C GLU A 90 -12.64 -9.02 8.42
N ILE A 91 -12.05 -8.03 9.12
CA ILE A 91 -10.92 -7.24 8.58
C ILE A 91 -9.64 -7.94 8.99
N LYS A 92 -8.96 -8.57 8.04
CA LYS A 92 -7.70 -9.27 8.31
C LYS A 92 -6.81 -9.42 7.07
N GLY A 93 -5.52 -9.58 7.32
CA GLY A 93 -4.53 -9.85 6.28
C GLY A 93 -4.27 -8.65 5.38
N GLY A 94 -3.68 -8.93 4.23
CA GLY A 94 -3.27 -7.93 3.26
C GLY A 94 -1.75 -7.76 3.17
N ASN A 95 -1.31 -7.03 2.16
CA ASN A 95 0.11 -6.74 1.91
C ASN A 95 0.37 -5.24 2.07
N TYR A 96 0.53 -4.79 3.30
CA TYR A 96 0.65 -3.38 3.64
C TYR A 96 1.85 -3.06 4.55
N LEU A 97 2.17 -1.78 4.62
CA LEU A 97 3.10 -1.17 5.57
C LEU A 97 2.35 -0.05 6.28
N LEU A 98 2.43 -0.01 7.60
CA LEU A 98 1.92 1.13 8.36
C LEU A 98 2.74 2.37 8.01
N LYS A 99 2.07 3.50 7.83
CA LYS A 99 2.69 4.82 7.71
C LYS A 99 3.18 5.28 9.09
N THR A 100 4.12 4.55 9.66
CA THR A 100 5.00 5.15 10.66
C THR A 100 5.81 6.20 9.93
N GLY A 101 6.02 7.38 10.51
CA GLY A 101 6.71 8.49 9.87
C GLY A 101 8.02 8.09 9.18
N ARG A 102 8.44 8.84 8.18
CA ARG A 102 9.73 8.61 7.51
C ARG A 102 10.85 8.95 8.47
N LYS A 103 11.67 7.96 8.84
CA LYS A 103 12.83 8.17 9.70
C LYS A 103 13.98 8.78 8.92
N PHE A 104 14.54 9.85 9.45
CA PHE A 104 15.73 10.50 8.93
C PHE A 104 16.84 10.45 9.97
N TYR A 105 18.07 10.38 9.47
CA TYR A 105 19.29 10.38 10.27
C TYR A 105 20.20 11.51 9.83
N CYS A 106 20.75 12.25 10.78
CA CYS A 106 21.72 13.30 10.53
C CYS A 106 23.14 12.79 10.80
N PHE A 107 24.01 12.83 9.80
CA PHE A 107 25.42 12.45 9.95
C PHE A 107 26.22 13.46 10.76
N GLY A 108 25.80 14.72 10.86
CA GLY A 108 26.50 15.76 11.61
C GLY A 108 26.37 15.63 13.11
N CYS A 109 25.17 15.42 13.63
CA CYS A 109 24.90 15.34 15.07
C CYS A 109 24.33 14.00 15.54
N LYS A 110 24.23 13.00 14.65
CA LYS A 110 23.69 11.65 14.92
C LYS A 110 22.25 11.65 15.47
N HIS A 111 21.47 12.68 15.13
CA HIS A 111 20.09 12.80 15.56
C HIS A 111 19.16 12.06 14.61
N ASP A 112 18.26 11.25 15.17
CA ASP A 112 17.19 10.58 14.46
C ASP A 112 15.88 11.34 14.70
N TRP A 113 15.05 11.51 13.65
CA TRP A 113 13.71 12.06 13.78
C TRP A 113 12.77 11.45 12.75
N GLU A 114 11.49 11.60 12.98
CA GLU A 114 10.43 11.14 12.09
C GLU A 114 9.70 12.33 11.45
N GLU A 115 9.47 12.25 10.15
CA GLU A 115 8.64 13.19 9.39
C GLU A 115 7.41 12.49 8.86
N PRO A 116 6.23 13.10 8.93
CA PRO A 116 5.02 12.53 8.33
C PRO A 116 5.17 12.26 6.84
N PHE A 117 4.48 11.23 6.33
CA PHE A 117 4.35 11.04 4.89
C PHE A 117 3.56 12.21 4.26
N GLY A 118 3.98 12.67 3.06
CA GLY A 118 3.33 13.79 2.37
C GLY A 118 3.99 15.14 2.58
N THR A 119 4.76 15.34 3.64
CA THR A 119 5.69 16.48 3.76
C THR A 119 6.86 16.24 2.82
N GLY A 120 7.36 17.26 2.14
CA GLY A 120 8.56 17.20 1.29
C GLY A 120 9.74 16.52 2.02
N ARG A 121 10.86 16.32 1.31
CA ARG A 121 12.10 15.89 1.97
C ARG A 121 12.62 17.04 2.83
N PRO A 122 12.90 16.84 4.14
CA PRO A 122 13.52 17.87 4.93
C PRO A 122 14.85 18.27 4.31
N MET A 123 15.15 19.56 4.30
CA MET A 123 16.38 20.13 3.73
C MET A 123 17.52 20.11 4.74
N GLU A 124 17.20 20.14 6.02
CA GLU A 124 18.15 20.28 7.14
C GLU A 124 17.68 19.49 8.38
N CYS A 125 18.64 19.15 9.22
CA CYS A 125 18.36 18.52 10.51
C CYS A 125 17.72 19.54 11.47
N PRO A 126 16.61 19.21 12.15
CA PRO A 126 15.94 20.12 13.08
C PRO A 126 16.83 20.52 14.28
N LYS A 127 17.83 19.69 14.63
CA LYS A 127 18.68 19.93 15.79
C LYS A 127 19.94 20.75 15.47
N CYS A 128 20.65 20.45 14.38
CA CYS A 128 21.93 21.10 14.07
C CYS A 128 21.93 21.85 12.73
N LYS A 129 20.81 21.90 12.03
CA LYS A 129 20.63 22.55 10.72
C LYS A 129 21.60 22.09 9.63
N ASN A 130 22.23 20.92 9.81
CA ASN A 130 23.12 20.36 8.81
C ASN A 130 22.29 19.68 7.71
N GLY A 131 22.61 19.95 6.44
CA GLY A 131 21.95 19.36 5.27
C GLY A 131 22.39 17.91 4.98
N ASN A 132 23.39 17.36 5.69
CA ASN A 132 23.84 15.98 5.49
C ASN A 132 22.94 15.00 6.25
N ILE A 133 21.76 14.79 5.66
CA ILE A 133 20.69 13.94 6.20
C ILE A 133 20.37 12.81 5.24
N GLN A 134 20.11 11.62 5.78
CA GLN A 134 19.72 10.45 5.01
C GLN A 134 18.42 9.86 5.55
N ARG A 135 17.56 9.43 4.64
CA ARG A 135 16.39 8.63 5.01
C ARG A 135 16.85 7.22 5.38
N GLN A 136 16.45 6.75 6.56
CA GLN A 136 16.64 5.35 6.92
C GLN A 136 15.68 4.49 6.10
N PRO A 137 16.13 3.44 5.39
CA PRO A 137 15.27 2.57 4.65
C PRO A 137 14.45 1.72 5.62
N GLU A 138 13.18 2.00 5.75
CA GLU A 138 12.25 1.03 6.30
C GLU A 138 12.14 -0.15 5.33
N GLY A 139 12.32 -1.36 5.81
CA GLY A 139 12.37 -2.54 4.97
C GLY A 139 11.15 -2.69 4.06
N GLY A 140 11.34 -2.52 2.75
CA GLY A 140 10.39 -2.95 1.74
C GLY A 140 9.76 -1.90 0.84
N GLY A 141 10.49 -0.86 0.43
CA GLY A 141 10.10 -0.09 -0.77
C GLY A 141 10.36 -0.93 -2.03
N CYS A 142 9.43 -0.97 -2.98
CA CYS A 142 9.71 -1.46 -4.32
C CYS A 142 10.85 -0.61 -4.90
N LYS A 143 12.07 -1.11 -4.80
CA LYS A 143 13.22 -0.53 -5.51
C LYS A 143 12.92 -0.70 -6.99
N GLY A 144 12.42 0.35 -7.64
CA GLY A 144 12.46 0.44 -9.08
C GLY A 144 13.93 0.37 -9.48
N ASN A 145 14.37 -0.78 -9.93
CA ASN A 145 15.70 -0.95 -10.48
C ASN A 145 15.74 -0.22 -11.83
N MET A 146 16.03 1.08 -11.78
CA MET A 146 16.45 1.86 -12.94
C MET A 146 17.97 1.69 -13.14
N SER A 147 18.42 0.47 -13.33
CA SER A 147 19.68 0.21 -13.97
C SER A 147 19.38 -0.38 -15.34
N GLY A 148 19.53 0.46 -16.36
CA GLY A 148 19.38 0.07 -17.75
C GLY A 148 20.40 -1.00 -18.13
N VAL A 149 19.91 -2.20 -18.31
CA VAL A 149 20.56 -3.16 -19.20
C VAL A 149 19.54 -3.50 -20.27
N ARG A 150 19.68 -2.85 -21.41
CA ARG A 150 19.05 -3.28 -22.67
C ARG A 150 19.61 -4.66 -23.02
N GLY A 151 18.97 -5.72 -22.53
CA GLY A 151 19.15 -7.04 -23.04
C GLY A 151 18.61 -7.12 -24.47
N LYS A 152 19.49 -7.09 -25.44
CA LYS A 152 19.17 -7.44 -26.84
C LYS A 152 18.70 -8.89 -26.85
N CYS A 153 17.40 -9.08 -27.08
CA CYS A 153 16.87 -10.39 -27.50
C CYS A 153 17.37 -10.65 -28.90
N SER A 154 18.43 -11.45 -29.02
CA SER A 154 18.90 -12.00 -30.30
C SER A 154 17.89 -13.03 -30.79
N ARG A 155 17.06 -12.62 -31.78
CA ARG A 155 16.32 -13.57 -32.62
C ARG A 155 17.32 -14.32 -33.45
N THR A 156 17.62 -15.56 -33.11
CA THR A 156 18.25 -16.50 -34.02
C THR A 156 17.25 -16.83 -35.13
N ALA A 157 17.52 -16.26 -36.30
CA ALA A 157 16.87 -16.64 -37.52
C ALA A 157 17.21 -18.13 -37.82
N ARG A 158 16.22 -19.00 -37.80
CA ARG A 158 16.35 -20.33 -38.40
C ARG A 158 16.27 -20.17 -39.90
N ASN A 159 17.43 -20.37 -40.55
CA ASN A 159 17.59 -20.53 -41.98
C ASN A 159 17.08 -21.94 -42.34
N SER A 160 15.97 -22.02 -43.08
CA SER A 160 15.57 -23.25 -43.75
C SER A 160 16.00 -23.15 -45.20
N GLY A 161 17.14 -23.75 -45.52
CA GLY A 161 17.52 -24.06 -46.88
C GLY A 161 17.01 -25.43 -47.31
N ARG A 162 16.50 -25.42 -48.54
CA ARG A 162 16.17 -26.52 -49.46
C ARG A 162 14.87 -27.23 -49.26
#